data_942767cabc515d33e61bc5cde6a0d8e1
#
_entry.id   942767cabc515d33e61bc5cde6a0d8e1
#
_cell.length_a   1.000
_cell.length_b   1.000
_cell.length_c   1.000
_cell.angle_alpha   90.00
_cell.angle_beta   90.00
_cell.angle_gamma   90.00
#
_symmetry.space_group_name_H-M   'P 1'
#
loop_
_entity.id
_entity.type
_entity.pdbx_description
1 polymer ?
#
loop_
_entity_poly.entity_id
_entity_poly.type
_entity_poly.pdbx_seq_one_letter_code
_entity_poly.pdbx_strand_id
1 'polypeptide(L)'
;MSMTADELAKRQAIIDACRRMNALGINQGTSGNISVRHADGLLVTPTSVPYEAMMPDQIVFMAMDGAHAPHQKPSSEWRFHRDILKSRADVDAVVHAHPTYCTILAVMGMDIPPVHYMIAAAGGDSIRCAPYATFGTAELSEHAVRALEGRLACLLDHHGMIAIGRTLDKAMWLAVEVETLARQYHGCLQIGKPPLLPSDEIENVRQRMAGYGLSER
;
A
#
# COMPACT_ATOMS: atom_id res chain seq x y z
N MET A 1 16.29 19.21 -16.84
CA MET A 1 16.00 18.24 -17.94
C MET A 1 14.48 18.19 -18.10
N SER A 2 13.96 18.11 -19.32
CA SER A 2 12.52 17.92 -19.53
C SER A 2 12.11 16.51 -19.12
N MET A 3 10.95 16.35 -18.46
CA MET A 3 10.38 15.04 -18.16
C MET A 3 10.19 14.21 -19.45
N THR A 4 10.48 12.92 -19.39
CA THR A 4 10.13 12.00 -20.48
C THR A 4 8.62 11.75 -20.53
N ALA A 5 8.10 11.26 -21.66
CA ALA A 5 6.68 10.91 -21.76
C ALA A 5 6.28 9.80 -20.77
N ASP A 6 7.16 8.80 -20.55
CA ASP A 6 6.94 7.73 -19.56
C ASP A 6 6.88 8.29 -18.14
N GLU A 7 7.80 9.17 -17.79
CA GLU A 7 7.81 9.80 -16.46
C GLU A 7 6.54 10.62 -16.23
N LEU A 8 6.14 11.43 -17.22
CA LEU A 8 4.90 12.22 -17.13
C LEU A 8 3.66 11.34 -16.95
N ALA A 9 3.58 10.23 -17.68
CA ALA A 9 2.47 9.29 -17.57
C ALA A 9 2.42 8.64 -16.16
N LYS A 10 3.57 8.24 -15.60
CA LYS A 10 3.63 7.69 -14.23
C LYS A 10 3.23 8.72 -13.17
N ARG A 11 3.68 9.97 -13.31
CA ARG A 11 3.30 11.06 -12.40
C ARG A 11 1.80 11.32 -12.43
N GLN A 12 1.21 11.35 -13.62
CA GLN A 12 -0.24 11.52 -13.77
C GLN A 12 -0.99 10.32 -13.17
N ALA A 13 -0.55 9.09 -13.41
CA ALA A 13 -1.15 7.89 -12.84
C ALA A 13 -1.14 7.89 -11.29
N ILE A 14 -0.06 8.38 -10.67
CA ILE A 14 -0.01 8.57 -9.21
C ILE A 14 -1.08 9.56 -8.74
N ILE A 15 -1.23 10.70 -9.41
CA ILE A 15 -2.24 11.73 -9.07
C ILE A 15 -3.65 11.15 -9.19
N ASP A 16 -3.93 10.47 -10.29
CA ASP A 16 -5.25 9.87 -10.56
C ASP A 16 -5.57 8.77 -9.53
N ALA A 17 -4.57 7.98 -9.13
CA ALA A 17 -4.71 6.98 -8.07
C ALA A 17 -4.97 7.63 -6.69
N CYS A 18 -4.32 8.73 -6.35
CA CYS A 18 -4.59 9.49 -5.13
C CYS A 18 -6.04 10.01 -5.09
N ARG A 19 -6.52 10.61 -6.17
CA ARG A 19 -7.92 11.05 -6.29
C ARG A 19 -8.89 9.88 -6.17
N ARG A 20 -8.55 8.76 -6.81
CA ARG A 20 -9.34 7.53 -6.75
C ARG A 20 -9.41 6.94 -5.34
N MET A 21 -8.35 7.00 -4.53
CA MET A 21 -8.39 6.57 -3.12
C MET A 21 -9.48 7.33 -2.33
N ASN A 22 -9.54 8.65 -2.48
CA ASN A 22 -10.56 9.47 -1.82
C ASN A 22 -11.96 9.17 -2.38
N ALA A 23 -12.11 9.06 -3.69
CA ALA A 23 -13.40 8.74 -4.33
C ALA A 23 -13.94 7.36 -3.92
N LEU A 24 -13.08 6.38 -3.68
CA LEU A 24 -13.44 5.04 -3.21
C LEU A 24 -13.65 4.96 -1.68
N GLY A 25 -13.36 6.04 -0.95
CA GLY A 25 -13.49 6.07 0.51
C GLY A 25 -12.45 5.24 1.27
N ILE A 26 -11.36 4.83 0.61
CA ILE A 26 -10.25 4.12 1.26
C ILE A 26 -9.19 5.08 1.81
N ASN A 27 -9.36 6.38 1.60
CA ASN A 27 -8.53 7.42 2.17
C ASN A 27 -9.36 8.72 2.32
N GLN A 28 -8.84 9.66 3.09
CA GLN A 28 -9.44 10.98 3.29
C GLN A 28 -8.38 12.08 3.30
N GLY A 29 -8.69 13.22 2.69
CA GLY A 29 -7.78 14.35 2.62
C GLY A 29 -6.48 13.99 1.91
N THR A 30 -5.35 14.26 2.56
CA THR A 30 -3.99 14.04 2.06
C THR A 30 -3.19 13.07 2.93
N SER A 31 -3.87 12.23 3.75
CA SER A 31 -3.21 11.35 4.69
C SER A 31 -2.48 10.19 4.01
N GLY A 32 -3.04 9.64 2.93
CA GLY A 32 -2.38 8.60 2.16
C GLY A 32 -1.29 9.13 1.22
N ASN A 33 -0.49 8.21 0.72
CA ASN A 33 0.58 8.52 -0.23
C ASN A 33 0.91 7.31 -1.11
N ILE A 34 1.45 7.60 -2.30
CA ILE A 34 1.73 6.59 -3.33
C ILE A 34 3.13 6.78 -3.87
N SER A 35 3.80 5.68 -4.16
CA SER A 35 5.03 5.69 -4.96
C SER A 35 5.03 4.63 -6.05
N VAL A 36 5.80 4.93 -7.11
CA VAL A 36 6.05 4.01 -8.23
C VAL A 36 7.52 4.02 -8.56
N ARG A 37 8.09 2.85 -8.82
CA ARG A 37 9.48 2.70 -9.28
C ARG A 37 9.67 3.43 -10.61
N HIS A 38 10.75 4.20 -10.70
CA HIS A 38 11.12 4.90 -11.92
C HIS A 38 12.64 5.04 -12.01
N ALA A 39 13.22 4.68 -13.15
CA ALA A 39 14.65 4.68 -13.37
C ALA A 39 15.42 3.98 -12.22
N ASP A 40 16.42 4.62 -11.65
CA ASP A 40 17.22 4.16 -10.52
C ASP A 40 16.64 4.58 -9.14
N GLY A 41 15.37 5.00 -9.11
CA GLY A 41 14.69 5.52 -7.92
C GLY A 41 13.19 5.24 -7.90
N LEU A 42 12.47 6.19 -7.36
CA LEU A 42 11.01 6.19 -7.28
C LEU A 42 10.43 7.58 -7.51
N LEU A 43 9.21 7.60 -8.01
CA LEU A 43 8.33 8.76 -7.98
C LEU A 43 7.42 8.62 -6.77
N VAL A 44 7.34 9.64 -5.92
CA VAL A 44 6.53 9.64 -4.70
C VAL A 44 5.72 10.92 -4.57
N THR A 45 4.51 10.82 -4.01
CA THR A 45 3.65 11.97 -3.74
C THR A 45 4.35 13.00 -2.85
N PRO A 46 4.11 14.30 -3.08
CA PRO A 46 4.62 15.37 -2.21
C PRO A 46 3.84 15.40 -0.88
N THR A 47 4.46 15.97 0.17
CA THR A 47 3.77 16.22 1.43
C THR A 47 2.78 17.40 1.31
N SER A 48 1.63 17.28 1.99
CA SER A 48 0.67 18.39 2.23
C SER A 48 0.08 19.05 0.99
N VAL A 49 0.12 18.41 -0.18
CA VAL A 49 -0.54 18.91 -1.40
C VAL A 49 -1.88 18.23 -1.56
N PRO A 50 -3.01 18.98 -1.63
CA PRO A 50 -4.32 18.40 -1.93
C PRO A 50 -4.30 17.66 -3.27
N TYR A 51 -4.85 16.46 -3.33
CA TYR A 51 -4.80 15.62 -4.54
C TYR A 51 -5.50 16.28 -5.74
N GLU A 52 -6.54 17.06 -5.49
CA GLU A 52 -7.29 17.77 -6.53
C GLU A 52 -6.44 18.87 -7.21
N ALA A 53 -5.54 19.49 -6.43
CA ALA A 53 -4.66 20.56 -6.89
C ALA A 53 -3.27 20.06 -7.29
N MET A 54 -2.99 18.75 -7.10
CA MET A 54 -1.68 18.19 -7.37
C MET A 54 -1.37 18.16 -8.87
N MET A 55 -0.19 18.62 -9.22
CA MET A 55 0.32 18.66 -10.60
C MET A 55 1.49 17.69 -10.79
N PRO A 56 1.74 17.19 -12.02
CA PRO A 56 2.79 16.20 -12.27
C PRO A 56 4.21 16.64 -11.86
N ASP A 57 4.54 17.92 -11.97
CA ASP A 57 5.85 18.46 -11.58
C ASP A 57 6.08 18.49 -10.06
N GLN A 58 5.01 18.37 -9.27
CA GLN A 58 5.07 18.30 -7.81
C GLN A 58 5.36 16.89 -7.30
N ILE A 59 5.10 15.84 -8.10
CA ILE A 59 5.51 14.47 -7.75
C ILE A 59 7.04 14.44 -7.67
N VAL A 60 7.58 13.93 -6.59
CA VAL A 60 9.01 13.98 -6.31
C VAL A 60 9.71 12.75 -6.89
N PHE A 61 10.74 12.94 -7.70
CA PHE A 61 11.70 11.88 -7.99
C PHE A 61 12.70 11.80 -6.84
N MET A 62 12.90 10.59 -6.32
CA MET A 62 13.83 10.30 -5.26
C MET A 62 14.72 9.10 -5.67
N ALA A 63 16.02 9.23 -5.54
CA ALA A 63 16.95 8.13 -5.73
C ALA A 63 16.85 7.10 -4.59
N MET A 64 17.32 5.87 -4.80
CA MET A 64 17.24 4.81 -3.79
C MET A 64 18.13 5.03 -2.56
N ASP A 65 18.99 6.02 -2.55
CA ASP A 65 19.71 6.52 -1.35
C ASP A 65 18.92 7.57 -0.56
N GLY A 66 17.79 8.05 -1.10
CA GLY A 66 16.94 9.10 -0.53
C GLY A 66 17.23 10.51 -1.04
N ALA A 67 18.20 10.68 -1.95
CA ALA A 67 18.49 11.98 -2.55
C ALA A 67 17.34 12.44 -3.47
N HIS A 68 16.96 13.69 -3.35
CA HIS A 68 15.94 14.35 -4.17
C HIS A 68 16.26 15.83 -4.34
N ALA A 69 15.58 16.50 -5.26
CA ALA A 69 15.81 17.92 -5.51
C ALA A 69 15.51 18.75 -4.24
N PRO A 70 16.41 19.65 -3.81
CA PRO A 70 16.29 20.35 -2.51
C PRO A 70 15.03 21.23 -2.35
N HIS A 71 14.44 21.67 -3.47
CA HIS A 71 13.22 22.47 -3.47
C HIS A 71 11.94 21.63 -3.42
N GLN A 72 12.03 20.33 -3.63
CA GLN A 72 10.90 19.39 -3.56
C GLN A 72 10.77 18.80 -2.14
N LYS A 73 9.54 18.58 -1.73
CA LYS A 73 9.21 17.99 -0.42
C LYS A 73 8.43 16.70 -0.62
N PRO A 74 9.09 15.53 -0.58
CA PRO A 74 8.39 14.25 -0.66
C PRO A 74 7.47 14.06 0.55
N SER A 75 6.55 13.11 0.46
CA SER A 75 5.77 12.64 1.62
C SER A 75 6.69 12.43 2.83
N SER A 76 6.23 12.81 4.02
CA SER A 76 6.95 12.57 5.27
C SER A 76 7.26 11.08 5.49
N GLU A 77 6.55 10.21 4.81
CA GLU A 77 6.62 8.74 4.94
C GLU A 77 7.41 8.07 3.81
N TRP A 78 8.16 8.84 3.04
CA TRP A 78 8.94 8.34 1.91
C TRP A 78 9.88 7.16 2.25
N ARG A 79 10.27 7.00 3.53
CA ARG A 79 11.21 5.96 3.96
C ARG A 79 10.68 4.57 3.69
N PHE A 80 9.48 4.23 4.13
CA PHE A 80 8.95 2.90 3.87
C PHE A 80 8.68 2.67 2.38
N HIS A 81 8.29 3.69 1.61
CA HIS A 81 8.16 3.56 0.16
C HIS A 81 9.48 3.13 -0.49
N ARG A 82 10.56 3.86 -0.17
CA ARG A 82 11.90 3.56 -0.67
C ARG A 82 12.37 2.18 -0.22
N ASP A 83 12.25 1.87 1.06
CA ASP A 83 12.81 0.65 1.65
C ASP A 83 12.06 -0.60 1.19
N ILE A 84 10.74 -0.52 1.01
CA ILE A 84 9.94 -1.57 0.38
C ILE A 84 10.41 -1.80 -1.07
N LEU A 85 10.48 -0.76 -1.88
CA LEU A 85 10.92 -0.88 -3.28
C LEU A 85 12.38 -1.36 -3.37
N LYS A 86 13.23 -1.00 -2.42
CA LYS A 86 14.62 -1.47 -2.34
C LYS A 86 14.74 -2.94 -1.98
N SER A 87 13.90 -3.44 -1.07
CA SER A 87 13.91 -4.83 -0.59
C SER A 87 13.14 -5.80 -1.50
N ARG A 88 12.25 -5.31 -2.36
CA ARG A 88 11.32 -6.09 -3.19
C ARG A 88 11.48 -5.72 -4.67
N ALA A 89 12.37 -6.43 -5.37
CA ALA A 89 12.57 -6.25 -6.82
C ALA A 89 11.36 -6.69 -7.67
N ASP A 90 10.47 -7.49 -7.09
CA ASP A 90 9.22 -7.97 -7.71
C ASP A 90 8.06 -6.96 -7.59
N VAL A 91 8.29 -5.79 -6.97
CA VAL A 91 7.29 -4.76 -6.68
C VAL A 91 7.71 -3.43 -7.29
N ASP A 92 6.77 -2.76 -7.97
CA ASP A 92 6.99 -1.45 -8.59
C ASP A 92 6.08 -0.34 -8.05
N ALA A 93 5.08 -0.66 -7.24
CA ALA A 93 4.18 0.33 -6.66
C ALA A 93 3.86 0.06 -5.19
N VAL A 94 3.76 1.13 -4.42
CA VAL A 94 3.38 1.14 -3.00
C VAL A 94 2.25 2.13 -2.81
N VAL A 95 1.15 1.67 -2.24
CA VAL A 95 -0.03 2.46 -1.85
C VAL A 95 -0.16 2.43 -0.34
N HIS A 96 -0.13 3.58 0.29
CA HIS A 96 -0.43 3.77 1.70
C HIS A 96 -1.71 4.60 1.84
N ALA A 97 -2.60 4.16 2.71
CA ALA A 97 -3.87 4.81 2.98
C ALA A 97 -4.35 4.54 4.42
N HIS A 98 -5.34 5.34 4.86
CA HIS A 98 -5.96 5.22 6.18
C HIS A 98 -7.45 4.80 6.05
N PRO A 99 -7.76 3.64 5.44
CA PRO A 99 -9.15 3.21 5.32
C PRO A 99 -9.72 2.85 6.68
N THR A 100 -11.01 3.08 6.86
CA THR A 100 -11.66 3.05 8.17
C THR A 100 -11.51 1.70 8.88
N TYR A 101 -11.82 0.60 8.20
CA TYR A 101 -11.82 -0.71 8.84
C TYR A 101 -10.41 -1.27 9.03
N CYS A 102 -9.50 -1.02 8.09
CA CYS A 102 -8.07 -1.32 8.30
C CYS A 102 -7.54 -0.57 9.52
N THR A 103 -7.86 0.72 9.65
CA THR A 103 -7.40 1.54 10.79
C THR A 103 -8.01 1.09 12.11
N ILE A 104 -9.29 0.67 12.13
CA ILE A 104 -9.92 0.09 13.33
C ILE A 104 -9.15 -1.15 13.81
N LEU A 105 -8.86 -2.10 12.90
CA LEU A 105 -8.10 -3.30 13.26
C LEU A 105 -6.66 -2.97 13.65
N ALA A 106 -6.03 -2.02 12.96
CA ALA A 106 -4.69 -1.54 13.27
C ALA A 106 -4.61 -0.92 14.68
N VAL A 107 -5.57 -0.07 15.07
CA VAL A 107 -5.66 0.50 16.43
C VAL A 107 -5.81 -0.59 17.50
N MET A 108 -6.41 -1.72 17.16
CA MET A 108 -6.53 -2.88 18.04
C MET A 108 -5.29 -3.80 17.99
N GLY A 109 -4.25 -3.47 17.22
CA GLY A 109 -3.07 -4.31 17.02
C GLY A 109 -3.39 -5.68 16.40
N MET A 110 -4.46 -5.77 15.60
CA MET A 110 -4.99 -7.03 15.10
C MET A 110 -4.54 -7.30 13.66
N ASP A 111 -4.04 -8.50 13.42
CA ASP A 111 -3.90 -9.04 12.06
C ASP A 111 -5.29 -9.33 11.46
N ILE A 112 -5.40 -9.37 10.13
CA ILE A 112 -6.56 -9.93 9.44
C ILE A 112 -6.25 -11.41 9.16
N PRO A 113 -6.92 -12.35 9.84
CA PRO A 113 -6.72 -13.78 9.65
C PRO A 113 -7.49 -14.30 8.42
N PRO A 114 -7.35 -15.58 8.06
CA PRO A 114 -8.00 -16.17 6.88
C PRO A 114 -9.50 -16.39 7.07
N VAL A 115 -10.25 -15.31 7.28
CA VAL A 115 -11.72 -15.31 7.42
C VAL A 115 -12.44 -15.43 6.08
N HIS A 116 -11.75 -15.14 4.97
CA HIS A 116 -12.28 -15.20 3.62
C HIS A 116 -11.16 -15.65 2.67
N TYR A 117 -11.50 -16.41 1.62
CA TYR A 117 -10.49 -16.94 0.69
C TYR A 117 -9.68 -15.87 -0.03
N MET A 118 -10.23 -14.66 -0.20
CA MET A 118 -9.54 -13.52 -0.82
C MET A 118 -8.32 -13.02 -0.03
N ILE A 119 -8.11 -13.47 1.21
CA ILE A 119 -6.87 -13.20 1.95
C ILE A 119 -5.63 -13.65 1.15
N ALA A 120 -5.78 -14.69 0.31
CA ALA A 120 -4.74 -15.20 -0.59
C ALA A 120 -4.18 -14.13 -1.54
N ALA A 121 -4.99 -13.12 -1.90
CA ALA A 121 -4.57 -12.00 -2.73
C ALA A 121 -3.48 -11.13 -2.08
N ALA A 122 -3.41 -11.13 -0.74
CA ALA A 122 -2.36 -10.45 0.01
C ALA A 122 -1.04 -11.25 0.09
N GLY A 123 -0.93 -12.36 -0.63
CA GLY A 123 0.30 -13.15 -0.76
C GLY A 123 0.48 -14.24 0.29
N GLY A 124 -0.49 -14.45 1.19
CA GLY A 124 -0.42 -15.48 2.22
C GLY A 124 -1.75 -15.66 2.94
N ASP A 125 -1.71 -16.26 4.13
CA ASP A 125 -2.87 -16.61 4.94
C ASP A 125 -3.28 -15.54 5.97
N SER A 126 -2.63 -14.40 5.96
CA SER A 126 -2.94 -13.29 6.86
C SER A 126 -2.40 -11.97 6.32
N ILE A 127 -3.02 -10.86 6.74
CA ILE A 127 -2.46 -9.51 6.61
C ILE A 127 -1.99 -9.10 8.01
N ARG A 128 -0.67 -8.95 8.18
CA ARG A 128 -0.06 -8.68 9.48
C ARG A 128 -0.21 -7.22 9.88
N CYS A 129 -0.37 -6.97 11.17
CA CYS A 129 -0.25 -5.64 11.75
C CYS A 129 1.20 -5.41 12.20
N ALA A 130 1.89 -4.47 11.56
CA ALA A 130 3.24 -4.08 11.95
C ALA A 130 3.20 -3.33 13.29
N PRO A 131 4.20 -3.50 14.19
CA PRO A 131 4.24 -2.77 15.46
C PRO A 131 4.24 -1.26 15.27
N TYR A 132 3.70 -0.54 16.26
CA TYR A 132 3.69 0.92 16.24
C TYR A 132 5.09 1.50 16.21
N ALA A 133 5.27 2.51 15.37
CA ALA A 133 6.37 3.46 15.42
C ALA A 133 5.86 4.80 14.86
N THR A 134 6.50 5.90 15.24
CA THR A 134 6.12 7.24 14.79
C THR A 134 6.24 7.35 13.27
N PHE A 135 5.24 7.98 12.63
CA PHE A 135 5.23 8.18 11.18
C PHE A 135 6.53 8.84 10.67
N GLY A 136 6.98 8.42 9.50
CA GLY A 136 8.17 8.96 8.84
C GLY A 136 9.51 8.51 9.43
N THR A 137 9.54 7.67 10.48
CA THR A 137 10.77 7.15 11.09
C THR A 137 11.35 5.97 10.31
N ALA A 138 12.63 5.70 10.53
CA ALA A 138 13.29 4.49 10.02
C ALA A 138 12.69 3.23 10.68
N GLU A 139 12.36 3.29 11.96
CA GLU A 139 11.75 2.20 12.71
C GLU A 139 10.41 1.75 12.09
N LEU A 140 9.52 2.70 11.74
CA LEU A 140 8.27 2.37 11.03
C LEU A 140 8.56 1.69 9.69
N SER A 141 9.56 2.16 8.95
CA SER A 141 9.96 1.56 7.68
C SER A 141 10.43 0.11 7.86
N GLU A 142 11.26 -0.17 8.87
CA GLU A 142 11.73 -1.51 9.19
C GLU A 142 10.58 -2.45 9.58
N HIS A 143 9.63 -1.97 10.39
CA HIS A 143 8.43 -2.73 10.77
C HIS A 143 7.56 -3.06 9.57
N ALA A 144 7.33 -2.09 8.68
CA ALA A 144 6.56 -2.29 7.46
C ALA A 144 7.21 -3.32 6.52
N VAL A 145 8.53 -3.19 6.26
CA VAL A 145 9.27 -4.15 5.43
C VAL A 145 9.17 -5.56 5.99
N ARG A 146 9.35 -5.73 7.32
CA ARG A 146 9.23 -7.04 7.99
C ARG A 146 7.81 -7.61 7.91
N ALA A 147 6.78 -6.79 8.10
CA ALA A 147 5.40 -7.24 7.99
C ALA A 147 5.02 -7.68 6.57
N LEU A 148 5.71 -7.11 5.56
CA LEU A 148 5.55 -7.44 4.14
C LEU A 148 6.39 -8.63 3.66
N GLU A 149 7.18 -9.28 4.51
CA GLU A 149 7.91 -10.49 4.14
C GLU A 149 6.95 -11.61 3.73
N GLY A 150 7.00 -12.03 2.45
CA GLY A 150 6.08 -13.01 1.86
C GLY A 150 4.63 -12.54 1.80
N ARG A 151 4.38 -11.22 1.88
CA ARG A 151 3.05 -10.59 1.80
C ARG A 151 3.05 -9.43 0.80
N LEU A 152 1.85 -9.04 0.36
CA LEU A 152 1.62 -7.90 -0.53
C LEU A 152 0.85 -6.76 0.17
N ALA A 153 0.44 -6.96 1.41
CA ALA A 153 -0.20 -5.94 2.22
C ALA A 153 0.13 -6.15 3.71
N CYS A 154 0.10 -5.06 4.47
CA CYS A 154 0.15 -5.06 5.93
C CYS A 154 -0.68 -3.91 6.51
N LEU A 155 -1.09 -4.05 7.76
CA LEU A 155 -1.57 -2.97 8.60
C LEU A 155 -0.38 -2.35 9.34
N LEU A 156 -0.52 -1.08 9.71
CA LEU A 156 0.42 -0.35 10.55
C LEU A 156 -0.30 0.03 11.84
N ASP A 157 0.18 -0.46 12.97
CA ASP A 157 -0.46 -0.27 14.28
C ASP A 157 -0.71 1.22 14.57
N HIS A 158 -1.96 1.57 14.99
CA HIS A 158 -2.45 2.93 15.24
C HIS A 158 -2.29 3.89 14.06
N HIS A 159 -2.28 3.41 12.80
CA HIS A 159 -1.95 4.24 11.66
C HIS A 159 -2.86 3.97 10.45
N GLY A 160 -2.66 2.89 9.74
CA GLY A 160 -3.37 2.57 8.51
C GLY A 160 -2.89 1.29 7.87
N MET A 161 -2.75 1.27 6.53
CA MET A 161 -2.33 0.09 5.80
C MET A 161 -1.35 0.43 4.67
N ILE A 162 -0.60 -0.58 4.23
CA ILE A 162 0.20 -0.57 3.00
C ILE A 162 -0.25 -1.73 2.12
N ALA A 163 -0.42 -1.46 0.81
CA ALA A 163 -0.56 -2.46 -0.24
C ALA A 163 0.50 -2.23 -1.32
N ILE A 164 1.08 -3.32 -1.83
CA ILE A 164 2.15 -3.27 -2.83
C ILE A 164 1.79 -4.12 -4.05
N GLY A 165 2.37 -3.82 -5.20
CA GLY A 165 2.11 -4.56 -6.42
C GLY A 165 3.15 -4.33 -7.51
N ARG A 166 3.16 -5.21 -8.53
CA ARG A 166 3.96 -5.05 -9.75
C ARG A 166 3.56 -3.84 -10.58
N THR A 167 2.31 -3.40 -10.43
CA THR A 167 1.80 -2.19 -11.08
C THR A 167 1.01 -1.38 -10.07
N LEU A 168 0.84 -0.09 -10.33
CA LEU A 168 0.02 0.79 -9.51
C LEU A 168 -1.44 0.30 -9.45
N ASP A 169 -1.98 -0.19 -10.57
CA ASP A 169 -3.35 -0.73 -10.60
C ASP A 169 -3.51 -1.96 -9.71
N LYS A 170 -2.51 -2.87 -9.68
CA LYS A 170 -2.53 -4.04 -8.79
C LYS A 170 -2.43 -3.64 -7.32
N ALA A 171 -1.56 -2.68 -6.98
CA ALA A 171 -1.46 -2.15 -5.63
C ALA A 171 -2.76 -1.44 -5.18
N MET A 172 -3.37 -0.64 -6.05
CA MET A 172 -4.65 0.03 -5.79
C MET A 172 -5.82 -0.96 -5.64
N TRP A 173 -5.87 -1.97 -6.51
CA TRP A 173 -6.87 -3.03 -6.39
C TRP A 173 -6.74 -3.76 -5.06
N LEU A 174 -5.52 -4.13 -4.68
CA LEU A 174 -5.26 -4.81 -3.41
C LEU A 174 -5.61 -3.91 -2.21
N ALA A 175 -5.34 -2.59 -2.28
CA ALA A 175 -5.71 -1.65 -1.23
C ALA A 175 -7.22 -1.65 -0.94
N VAL A 176 -8.04 -1.70 -1.99
CA VAL A 176 -9.51 -1.82 -1.86
C VAL A 176 -9.90 -3.17 -1.26
N GLU A 177 -9.24 -4.25 -1.69
CA GLU A 177 -9.52 -5.60 -1.19
C GLU A 177 -9.15 -5.75 0.28
N VAL A 178 -8.03 -5.16 0.72
CA VAL A 178 -7.61 -5.15 2.14
C VAL A 178 -8.66 -4.47 3.02
N GLU A 179 -9.18 -3.33 2.61
CA GLU A 179 -10.27 -2.65 3.35
C GLU A 179 -11.55 -3.49 3.37
N THR A 180 -11.87 -4.16 2.27
CA THR A 180 -13.03 -5.07 2.18
C THR A 180 -12.87 -6.24 3.17
N LEU A 181 -11.70 -6.87 3.22
CA LEU A 181 -11.39 -7.95 4.17
C LEU A 181 -11.42 -7.48 5.62
N ALA A 182 -10.87 -6.29 5.88
CA ALA A 182 -10.91 -5.66 7.20
C ALA A 182 -12.35 -5.42 7.66
N ARG A 183 -13.20 -4.89 6.77
CA ARG A 183 -14.63 -4.65 7.02
C ARG A 183 -15.37 -5.96 7.32
N GLN A 184 -15.12 -7.00 6.53
CA GLN A 184 -15.74 -8.31 6.74
C GLN A 184 -15.32 -8.91 8.09
N TYR A 185 -14.03 -8.87 8.41
CA TYR A 185 -13.52 -9.38 9.69
C TYR A 185 -14.08 -8.61 10.87
N HIS A 186 -14.07 -7.27 10.82
CA HIS A 186 -14.71 -6.43 11.83
C HIS A 186 -16.20 -6.78 11.99
N GLY A 187 -16.93 -6.98 10.90
CA GLY A 187 -18.35 -7.38 10.96
C GLY A 187 -18.55 -8.76 11.60
N CYS A 188 -17.69 -9.72 11.31
CA CYS A 188 -17.73 -11.03 11.96
C CYS A 188 -17.55 -10.92 13.48
N LEU A 189 -16.61 -10.09 13.94
CA LEU A 189 -16.35 -9.89 15.36
C LEU A 189 -17.54 -9.31 16.14
N GLN A 190 -18.47 -8.62 15.48
CA GLN A 190 -19.72 -8.15 16.10
C GLN A 190 -20.74 -9.30 16.34
N ILE A 191 -20.60 -10.41 15.60
CA ILE A 191 -21.46 -11.60 15.71
C ILE A 191 -20.82 -12.61 16.65
N GLY A 192 -19.49 -12.75 16.60
CA GLY A 192 -18.72 -13.69 17.39
C GLY A 192 -17.36 -13.98 16.75
N LYS A 193 -16.62 -14.93 17.31
CA LYS A 193 -15.33 -15.35 16.75
C LYS A 193 -15.57 -16.15 15.45
N PRO A 194 -15.13 -15.66 14.28
CA PRO A 194 -15.34 -16.39 13.04
C PRO A 194 -14.50 -17.66 12.97
N PRO A 195 -15.01 -18.73 12.31
CA PRO A 195 -14.16 -19.85 11.90
C PRO A 195 -13.15 -19.37 10.84
N LEU A 196 -11.95 -19.95 10.86
CA LEU A 196 -10.90 -19.60 9.91
C LEU A 196 -10.72 -20.71 8.88
N LEU A 197 -10.39 -20.32 7.66
CA LEU A 197 -9.96 -21.27 6.63
C LEU A 197 -8.56 -21.80 6.99
N PRO A 198 -8.27 -23.08 6.74
CA PRO A 198 -6.96 -23.64 6.98
C PRO A 198 -5.93 -23.11 5.97
N SER A 199 -4.66 -23.06 6.38
CA SER A 199 -3.58 -22.47 5.58
C SER A 199 -3.33 -23.21 4.25
N ASP A 200 -3.56 -24.51 4.21
CA ASP A 200 -3.46 -25.32 2.99
C ASP A 200 -4.55 -24.94 1.96
N GLU A 201 -5.76 -24.63 2.41
CA GLU A 201 -6.80 -24.11 1.51
C GLU A 201 -6.44 -22.73 0.99
N ILE A 202 -5.89 -21.85 1.82
CA ILE A 202 -5.43 -20.53 1.34
C ILE A 202 -4.31 -20.70 0.31
N GLU A 203 -3.37 -21.62 0.51
CA GLU A 203 -2.32 -21.91 -0.47
C GLU A 203 -2.90 -22.46 -1.79
N ASN A 204 -3.90 -23.37 -1.72
CA ASN A 204 -4.62 -23.85 -2.90
C ASN A 204 -5.29 -22.68 -3.67
N VAL A 205 -5.94 -21.76 -2.96
CA VAL A 205 -6.53 -20.56 -3.56
C VAL A 205 -5.46 -19.67 -4.20
N ARG A 206 -4.33 -19.45 -3.51
CA ARG A 206 -3.22 -18.64 -4.01
C ARG A 206 -2.67 -19.18 -5.33
N GLN A 207 -2.51 -20.49 -5.44
CA GLN A 207 -2.07 -21.14 -6.68
C GLN A 207 -3.08 -20.95 -7.82
N ARG A 208 -4.37 -21.02 -7.54
CA ARG A 208 -5.44 -20.77 -8.54
C ARG A 208 -5.49 -19.30 -8.96
N MET A 209 -5.16 -18.38 -8.06
CA MET A 209 -5.10 -16.94 -8.34
C MET A 209 -3.88 -16.52 -9.17
N ALA A 210 -2.86 -17.36 -9.31
CA ALA A 210 -1.65 -17.04 -10.09
C ALA A 210 -1.94 -16.70 -11.58
N GLY A 211 -3.14 -17.00 -12.08
CA GLY A 211 -3.61 -16.57 -13.41
C GLY A 211 -4.90 -15.71 -13.34
N TYR A 212 -5.33 -15.31 -12.15
CA TYR A 212 -6.58 -14.57 -11.93
C TYR A 212 -6.28 -13.11 -11.58
N GLY A 213 -7.10 -12.22 -12.02
CA GLY A 213 -6.98 -10.79 -11.75
C GLY A 213 -6.65 -9.98 -12.99
N LEU A 214 -6.18 -8.74 -12.79
CA LEU A 214 -5.75 -7.85 -13.86
C LEU A 214 -4.68 -8.57 -14.71
N SER A 215 -5.09 -9.08 -15.88
CA SER A 215 -4.16 -9.71 -16.82
C SER A 215 -3.02 -8.73 -17.13
N GLU A 216 -1.81 -9.27 -17.26
CA GLU A 216 -0.67 -8.51 -17.78
C GLU A 216 -1.00 -8.10 -19.22
N ARG A 217 -1.42 -6.85 -19.39
CA ARG A 217 -1.54 -6.18 -20.69
C ARG A 217 -0.51 -5.08 -20.75
#